data_51a50f1a4ec2c318d311c5d6c6c605c9
#
_entry.id   51a50f1a4ec2c318d311c5d6c6c605c9
#
_cell.length_a   1.000
_cell.length_b   1.000
_cell.length_c   1.000
_cell.angle_alpha   90.00
_cell.angle_beta   90.00
_cell.angle_gamma   90.00
#
_symmetry.space_group_name_H-M   'P 1'
#
loop_
_entity.id
_entity.type
_entity.pdbx_description
1 polymer ?
#
loop_
_entity_poly.entity_id
_entity_poly.type
_entity_poly.pdbx_seq_one_letter_code
_entity_poly.pdbx_strand_id
1 'polypeptide(L)'
;MKVKNMVSSKGNPVANQFIIENAVIDIYDGVKEIATRGHMFRSYSSNIAFKCSRGYFIDKNKWDYSTTTGKYRNQFLNETKKETQAKIDSGEYILTNLN
;
A
#
# COMPACT_ATOMS: atom_id res chain seq x y z
N MET A 1 -5.86 -13.47 8.12
CA MET A 1 -5.31 -12.10 8.11
C MET A 1 -4.40 -11.90 9.31
N LYS A 2 -3.24 -11.34 9.10
CA LYS A 2 -2.27 -11.09 10.16
C LYS A 2 -1.76 -9.66 10.06
N VAL A 3 -1.74 -8.95 11.19
CA VAL A 3 -1.24 -7.58 11.25
C VAL A 3 0.09 -7.59 11.99
N LYS A 4 1.10 -6.96 11.40
CA LYS A 4 2.41 -6.81 12.04
C LYS A 4 2.96 -5.40 11.81
N ASN A 5 3.76 -4.91 12.76
CA ASN A 5 4.45 -3.64 12.59
C ASN A 5 5.56 -3.78 11.55
N MET A 6 5.76 -2.73 10.77
CA MET A 6 6.94 -2.63 9.92
C MET A 6 8.17 -2.44 10.81
N VAL A 7 9.33 -2.70 10.25
CA VAL A 7 10.60 -2.70 10.98
C VAL A 7 11.49 -1.58 10.42
N SER A 8 12.12 -0.82 11.30
CA SER A 8 13.05 0.23 10.90
C SER A 8 14.34 -0.35 10.33
N SER A 9 15.17 0.52 9.76
CA SER A 9 16.50 0.11 9.25
C SER A 9 17.39 -0.51 10.32
N LYS A 10 17.11 -0.23 11.60
CA LYS A 10 17.84 -0.79 12.75
C LYS A 10 17.22 -2.07 13.28
N GLY A 11 16.17 -2.58 12.64
CA GLY A 11 15.52 -3.82 13.06
C GLY A 11 14.49 -3.68 14.15
N ASN A 12 14.10 -2.47 14.52
CA ASN A 12 13.12 -2.24 15.59
C ASN A 12 11.72 -2.06 15.04
N PRO A 13 10.68 -2.58 15.72
CA PRO A 13 9.30 -2.34 15.30
C PRO A 13 8.97 -0.86 15.28
N VAL A 14 8.22 -0.43 14.28
CA VAL A 14 7.85 0.98 14.10
C VAL A 14 6.38 1.16 14.47
N ALA A 15 6.11 2.13 15.33
CA ALA A 15 4.73 2.43 15.72
C ALA A 15 3.94 2.98 14.52
N ASN A 16 2.68 2.58 14.43
CA ASN A 16 1.71 3.11 13.46
C ASN A 16 2.01 2.85 11.99
N GLN A 17 2.95 1.96 11.69
CA GLN A 17 3.25 1.53 10.33
C GLN A 17 3.09 0.02 10.29
N PHE A 18 2.09 -0.46 9.52
CA PHE A 18 1.67 -1.85 9.59
C PHE A 18 1.66 -2.51 8.20
N ILE A 19 1.96 -3.80 8.18
CA ILE A 19 1.64 -4.66 7.04
C ILE A 19 0.51 -5.58 7.49
N ILE A 20 -0.57 -5.59 6.73
CA ILE A 20 -1.69 -6.51 6.95
C ILE A 20 -1.57 -7.62 5.92
N GLU A 21 -1.10 -8.78 6.37
CA GLU A 21 -0.94 -9.94 5.49
C GLU A 21 -2.27 -10.62 5.25
N ASN A 22 -2.50 -11.06 4.03
CA ASN A 22 -3.72 -11.76 3.62
C ASN A 22 -4.99 -10.95 3.91
N ALA A 23 -4.90 -9.64 3.71
CA ALA A 23 -6.06 -8.77 3.75
C ALA A 23 -6.94 -9.04 2.54
N VAL A 24 -8.25 -8.97 2.73
CA VAL A 24 -9.20 -9.14 1.64
C VAL A 24 -9.96 -7.83 1.49
N ILE A 25 -9.90 -7.25 0.30
CA ILE A 25 -10.64 -6.02 -0.03
C ILE A 25 -11.38 -6.20 -1.34
N ASP A 26 -12.41 -5.40 -1.55
CA ASP A 26 -13.15 -5.41 -2.81
C ASP A 26 -12.49 -4.44 -3.78
N ILE A 27 -12.14 -4.94 -4.96
CA ILE A 27 -11.54 -4.16 -6.02
C ILE A 27 -12.43 -4.23 -7.26
N TYR A 28 -12.76 -3.07 -7.82
CA TYR A 28 -13.56 -2.97 -9.04
C TYR A 28 -12.72 -3.37 -10.25
N ASP A 29 -13.24 -4.30 -11.06
CA ASP A 29 -12.52 -4.84 -12.22
C ASP A 29 -12.97 -4.22 -13.56
N GLY A 30 -13.79 -3.19 -13.50
CA GLY A 30 -14.40 -2.58 -14.68
C GLY A 30 -15.86 -2.99 -14.89
N VAL A 31 -16.31 -4.02 -14.21
CA VAL A 31 -17.67 -4.54 -14.29
C VAL A 31 -18.31 -4.65 -12.91
N LYS A 32 -17.58 -5.20 -11.95
CA LYS A 32 -18.09 -5.43 -10.59
C LYS A 32 -16.96 -5.40 -9.57
N GLU A 33 -17.33 -5.32 -8.31
CA GLU A 33 -16.40 -5.46 -7.18
C GLU A 33 -16.05 -6.93 -7.00
N ILE A 34 -14.75 -7.23 -6.87
CA ILE A 34 -14.26 -8.59 -6.65
C ILE A 34 -13.44 -8.62 -5.37
N ALA A 35 -13.81 -9.51 -4.44
CA ALA A 35 -13.04 -9.73 -3.23
C ALA A 35 -11.64 -10.24 -3.61
N THR A 36 -10.61 -9.51 -3.18
CA THR A 36 -9.23 -9.77 -3.59
C THR A 36 -8.35 -9.86 -2.36
N ARG A 37 -7.55 -10.92 -2.29
CA ARG A 37 -6.61 -11.14 -1.19
C ARG A 37 -5.23 -10.62 -1.56
N GLY A 38 -4.58 -9.95 -0.61
CA GLY A 38 -3.23 -9.42 -0.83
C GLY A 38 -2.63 -8.88 0.47
N HIS A 39 -1.59 -8.08 0.33
CA HIS A 39 -0.93 -7.44 1.46
C HIS A 39 -1.18 -5.94 1.42
N MET A 40 -1.59 -5.38 2.55
CA MET A 40 -1.91 -3.97 2.69
C MET A 40 -0.86 -3.27 3.55
N PHE A 41 -0.32 -2.16 3.06
CA PHE A 41 0.43 -1.24 3.89
C PHE A 41 -0.52 -0.20 4.47
N ARG A 42 -0.54 -0.12 5.81
CA ARG A 42 -1.38 0.83 6.55
C ARG A 42 -0.49 1.75 7.37
N SER A 43 -0.68 3.05 7.21
CA SER A 43 0.05 4.08 7.96
C SER A 43 -0.95 4.83 8.84
N TYR A 44 -0.73 4.76 10.14
CA TYR A 44 -1.69 5.27 11.13
C TYR A 44 -3.04 4.59 10.93
N SER A 45 -4.08 5.35 10.60
CA SER A 45 -5.43 4.80 10.40
C SER A 45 -5.81 4.70 8.92
N SER A 46 -4.86 4.89 8.00
CA SER A 46 -5.15 4.92 6.57
C SER A 46 -4.45 3.81 5.80
N ASN A 47 -5.18 3.17 4.90
CA ASN A 47 -4.61 2.22 3.94
C ASN A 47 -3.94 3.00 2.82
N ILE A 48 -2.70 2.64 2.50
CA ILE A 48 -1.85 3.40 1.59
C ILE A 48 -1.62 2.67 0.28
N ALA A 49 -1.26 1.39 0.34
CA ALA A 49 -0.91 0.59 -0.82
C ALA A 49 -1.31 -0.86 -0.60
N PHE A 50 -1.75 -1.52 -1.67
CA PHE A 50 -2.18 -2.91 -1.64
C PHE A 50 -1.55 -3.65 -2.80
N LYS A 51 -0.87 -4.75 -2.53
CA LYS A 51 -0.30 -5.59 -3.57
C LYS A 51 -0.92 -6.98 -3.56
N CYS A 52 -1.28 -7.46 -4.74
CA CYS A 52 -1.94 -8.75 -4.92
C CYS A 52 -1.57 -9.35 -6.27
N SER A 53 -2.15 -10.51 -6.60
CA SER A 53 -1.91 -11.16 -7.89
C SER A 53 -2.38 -10.34 -9.09
N ARG A 54 -3.30 -9.40 -8.89
CA ARG A 54 -3.83 -8.54 -9.94
C ARG A 54 -3.00 -7.27 -10.13
N GLY A 55 -1.95 -7.07 -9.36
CA GLY A 55 -1.07 -5.91 -9.45
C GLY A 55 -1.07 -5.07 -8.18
N TYR A 56 -0.74 -3.78 -8.33
CA TYR A 56 -0.57 -2.86 -7.23
C TYR A 56 -1.62 -1.76 -7.30
N PHE A 57 -2.26 -1.52 -6.16
CA PHE A 57 -3.27 -0.49 -5.99
C PHE A 57 -2.79 0.50 -4.95
N ILE A 58 -2.85 1.78 -5.26
CA ILE A 58 -2.32 2.86 -4.43
C ILE A 58 -3.46 3.80 -4.06
N ASP A 59 -3.56 4.18 -2.80
CA ASP A 59 -4.62 5.10 -2.39
C ASP A 59 -4.40 6.49 -2.97
N LYS A 60 -5.36 6.95 -3.75
CA LYS A 60 -5.22 8.19 -4.53
C LYS A 60 -5.07 9.44 -3.66
N ASN A 61 -5.57 9.42 -2.42
CA ASN A 61 -5.55 10.58 -1.54
C ASN A 61 -4.45 10.53 -0.46
N LYS A 62 -3.93 9.34 -0.13
CA LYS A 62 -3.06 9.14 1.02
C LYS A 62 -1.68 8.60 0.70
N TRP A 63 -1.39 8.24 -0.55
CA TRP A 63 -0.15 7.56 -0.88
C TRP A 63 1.11 8.38 -0.59
N ASP A 64 0.98 9.71 -0.56
CA ASP A 64 2.12 10.60 -0.35
C ASP A 64 1.76 11.77 0.58
N TYR A 65 0.98 11.51 1.64
CA TYR A 65 0.47 12.61 2.47
C TYR A 65 1.40 13.01 3.61
N SER A 66 2.45 12.25 3.92
CA SER A 66 3.42 12.62 4.94
C SER A 66 4.78 11.98 4.68
N THR A 67 5.84 12.56 5.28
CA THR A 67 7.20 12.06 5.16
C THR A 67 7.33 10.64 5.74
N THR A 68 6.72 10.39 6.89
CA THR A 68 6.76 9.08 7.54
C THR A 68 6.05 8.02 6.69
N THR A 69 4.86 8.33 6.18
CA THR A 69 4.13 7.45 5.29
C THR A 69 4.97 7.14 4.05
N GLY A 70 5.59 8.16 3.45
CA GLY A 70 6.42 7.99 2.27
C GLY A 70 7.61 7.08 2.49
N LYS A 71 8.29 7.23 3.63
CA LYS A 71 9.44 6.38 3.98
C LYS A 71 9.04 4.89 4.03
N TYR A 72 7.96 4.56 4.70
CA TYR A 72 7.54 3.17 4.87
C TYR A 72 6.80 2.63 3.64
N ARG A 73 6.14 3.49 2.87
CA ARG A 73 5.65 3.12 1.55
C ARG A 73 6.81 2.68 0.66
N ASN A 74 7.91 3.43 0.64
CA ASN A 74 9.10 3.06 -0.13
C ASN A 74 9.65 1.70 0.31
N GLN A 75 9.63 1.43 1.60
CA GLN A 75 10.07 0.12 2.12
C GLN A 75 9.11 -0.99 1.69
N PHE A 76 7.81 -0.76 1.79
CA PHE A 76 6.80 -1.75 1.42
C PHE A 76 6.85 -2.08 -0.08
N LEU A 77 7.00 -1.07 -0.93
CA LEU A 77 7.07 -1.24 -2.38
C LEU A 77 8.48 -1.55 -2.88
N ASN A 78 9.49 -1.40 -2.00
CA ASN A 78 10.91 -1.59 -2.34
C ASN A 78 11.35 -0.70 -3.50
N GLU A 79 11.04 0.58 -3.40
CA GLU A 79 11.36 1.56 -4.45
C GLU A 79 11.34 2.98 -3.89
N THR A 80 11.80 3.95 -4.69
CA THR A 80 11.78 5.36 -4.34
C THR A 80 10.43 5.99 -4.69
N LYS A 81 10.15 7.17 -4.13
CA LYS A 81 8.94 7.93 -4.51
C LYS A 81 8.90 8.21 -6.01
N LYS A 82 10.05 8.55 -6.60
CA LYS A 82 10.15 8.83 -8.03
C LYS A 82 9.75 7.62 -8.87
N GLU A 83 10.20 6.44 -8.46
CA GLU A 83 9.84 5.20 -9.14
C GLU A 83 8.35 4.90 -8.99
N THR A 84 7.80 5.11 -7.80
CA THR A 84 6.35 4.95 -7.56
C THR A 84 5.54 5.91 -8.44
N GLN A 85 5.95 7.18 -8.50
CA GLN A 85 5.25 8.16 -9.34
C GLN A 85 5.28 7.77 -10.82
N ALA A 86 6.43 7.29 -11.30
CA ALA A 86 6.55 6.84 -12.69
C ALA A 86 5.61 5.67 -12.99
N LYS A 87 5.46 4.74 -12.06
CA LYS A 87 4.56 3.59 -12.20
C LYS A 87 3.08 3.99 -12.14
N ILE A 88 2.76 5.00 -11.34
CA ILE A 88 1.41 5.59 -11.34
C ILE A 88 1.14 6.25 -12.70
N ASP A 89 2.08 7.04 -13.18
CA ASP A 89 1.92 7.77 -14.45
C ASP A 89 1.79 6.83 -15.65
N SER A 90 2.48 5.70 -15.62
CA SER A 90 2.42 4.71 -16.70
C SER A 90 1.19 3.81 -16.65
N GLY A 91 0.44 3.83 -15.53
CA GLY A 91 -0.70 2.95 -15.33
C GLY A 91 -0.33 1.57 -14.79
N GLU A 92 0.94 1.31 -14.51
CA GLU A 92 1.37 0.05 -13.88
C GLU A 92 0.78 -0.07 -12.47
N TYR A 93 0.77 1.04 -11.71
CA TYR A 93 0.09 1.14 -10.43
C TYR A 93 -1.24 1.85 -10.62
N ILE A 94 -2.29 1.32 -10.03
CA ILE A 94 -3.63 1.85 -10.20
C ILE A 94 -4.00 2.69 -8.98
N LEU A 95 -4.31 3.97 -9.20
CA LEU A 95 -4.83 4.84 -8.15
C LEU A 95 -6.30 4.52 -7.91
N THR A 96 -6.65 4.28 -6.64
CA THR A 96 -8.02 4.00 -6.25
C THR A 96 -8.23 4.42 -4.80
N ASN A 97 -9.44 4.32 -4.31
CA ASN A 97 -9.74 4.58 -2.91
C ASN A 97 -9.60 3.25 -2.14
N LEU A 98 -8.62 3.19 -1.24
CA LEU A 98 -8.40 2.03 -0.37
C LEU A 98 -9.01 2.22 1.04
N ASN A 99 -9.64 3.35 1.29
CA ASN A 99 -10.20 3.69 2.61
C ASN A 99 -11.70 3.80 2.63
#